data_da7a6b54c77625fc7dcda2cc5b934358
#
_entry.id   da7a6b54c77625fc7dcda2cc5b934358
#
_cell.length_a   1.000
_cell.length_b   1.000
_cell.length_c   1.000
_cell.angle_alpha   90.00
_cell.angle_beta   90.00
_cell.angle_gamma   90.00
#
_symmetry.space_group_name_H-M   'P 1'
#
loop_
_entity.id
_entity.type
_entity.pdbx_description
1 polymer ?
#
loop_
_entity_poly.entity_id
_entity_poly.type
_entity_poly.pdbx_seq_one_letter_code
_entity_poly.pdbx_strand_id
1 'polypeptide(L)'
;MFSHKGKTRTEKHNLGIASLLSFVAGLVNVVGFFSVQKLTTNVTGHFAYFVDEAFKQDFRSAFHVALYIFFFFLGAFISNFIVEIYSRRRENLIYVVPTITEAVILAGIGVTGTYLISKNPDLIAFSLLFAMGMQNSLVTSISNAVVRTTHLTGLFTDMGIEFSQLFFYKDQKHKKKLIKSIKLRLIIIWLFFAGGVSGGIFYTHFGIRTLLFGSLILLLGLLYDFVKIRILLLRRKL
;
A
#
# COMPACT_ATOMS: atom_id res chain seq x y z
N MET A 1 -13.03 1.09 9.81
CA MET A 1 -11.62 0.77 9.51
C MET A 1 -10.88 2.02 9.09
N PHE A 2 -11.29 2.64 8.02
CA PHE A 2 -10.70 3.87 7.46
C PHE A 2 -11.12 5.17 8.18
N SER A 3 -12.29 5.25 8.78
CA SER A 3 -12.97 6.46 9.27
C SER A 3 -12.36 7.14 10.52
N HIS A 4 -11.27 6.64 11.06
CA HIS A 4 -10.64 7.20 12.26
C HIS A 4 -9.22 7.68 11.98
N LYS A 5 -8.85 8.89 12.44
CA LYS A 5 -7.52 9.50 12.30
C LYS A 5 -6.92 9.83 13.67
N GLY A 6 -5.60 9.69 13.81
CA GLY A 6 -4.85 10.14 14.98
C GLY A 6 -5.29 9.50 16.30
N LYS A 7 -5.56 10.32 17.32
CA LYS A 7 -5.88 9.87 18.69
C LYS A 7 -7.18 9.05 18.81
N THR A 8 -8.11 9.16 17.85
CA THR A 8 -9.37 8.40 17.86
C THR A 8 -9.21 6.99 17.28
N ARG A 9 -8.03 6.67 16.76
CA ARG A 9 -7.74 5.41 16.11
C ARG A 9 -7.35 4.33 17.12
N THR A 10 -7.96 3.16 17.01
CA THR A 10 -7.67 1.99 17.87
C THR A 10 -6.76 0.98 17.14
N GLU A 11 -6.15 0.07 17.90
CA GLU A 11 -5.36 -1.04 17.36
C GLU A 11 -6.17 -1.89 16.36
N LYS A 12 -7.45 -2.12 16.62
CA LYS A 12 -8.36 -2.86 15.69
C LYS A 12 -8.51 -2.14 14.35
N HIS A 13 -8.54 -0.80 14.35
CA HIS A 13 -8.59 -0.01 13.12
C HIS A 13 -7.28 -0.13 12.34
N ASN A 14 -6.13 -0.06 13.04
CA ASN A 14 -4.82 -0.24 12.41
C ASN A 14 -4.68 -1.65 11.83
N LEU A 15 -5.08 -2.68 12.57
CA LEU A 15 -5.04 -4.06 12.11
C LEU A 15 -5.88 -4.26 10.85
N GLY A 16 -7.12 -3.76 10.83
CA GLY A 16 -8.00 -3.92 9.68
C GLY A 16 -7.46 -3.26 8.41
N ILE A 17 -6.94 -2.02 8.52
CA ILE A 17 -6.37 -1.32 7.35
C ILE A 17 -5.04 -1.96 6.91
N ALA A 18 -4.20 -2.34 7.88
CA ALA A 18 -2.96 -3.05 7.60
C ALA A 18 -3.22 -4.35 6.83
N SER A 19 -4.22 -5.13 7.28
CA SER A 19 -4.59 -6.39 6.66
C SER A 19 -4.99 -6.22 5.19
N LEU A 20 -5.93 -5.33 4.92
CA LEU A 20 -6.46 -5.14 3.58
C LEU A 20 -5.41 -4.55 2.63
N LEU A 21 -4.77 -3.45 3.04
CA LEU A 21 -3.84 -2.74 2.16
C LEU A 21 -2.53 -3.49 1.97
N SER A 22 -2.04 -4.25 2.97
CA SER A 22 -0.84 -5.09 2.78
C SER A 22 -1.09 -6.23 1.80
N PHE A 23 -2.27 -6.85 1.87
CA PHE A 23 -2.65 -7.90 0.91
C PHE A 23 -2.69 -7.36 -0.52
N VAL A 24 -3.37 -6.21 -0.73
CA VAL A 24 -3.44 -5.57 -2.05
C VAL A 24 -2.05 -5.15 -2.53
N ALA A 25 -1.21 -4.56 -1.65
CA ALA A 25 0.15 -4.18 -2.01
C ALA A 25 1.00 -5.37 -2.44
N GLY A 26 0.89 -6.51 -1.74
CA GLY A 26 1.57 -7.74 -2.12
C GLY A 26 1.11 -8.28 -3.48
N LEU A 27 -0.20 -8.28 -3.73
CA LEU A 27 -0.79 -8.67 -5.00
C LEU A 27 -0.28 -7.79 -6.15
N VAL A 28 -0.35 -6.46 -5.99
CA VAL A 28 0.13 -5.49 -6.99
C VAL A 28 1.63 -5.63 -7.23
N ASN A 29 2.42 -5.88 -6.17
CA ASN A 29 3.87 -6.08 -6.29
C ASN A 29 4.21 -7.25 -7.23
N VAL A 30 3.59 -8.40 -7.04
CA VAL A 30 3.90 -9.61 -7.81
C VAL A 30 3.30 -9.52 -9.21
N VAL A 31 2.06 -9.10 -9.35
CA VAL A 31 1.41 -8.92 -10.66
C VAL A 31 2.13 -7.89 -11.51
N GLY A 32 2.52 -6.76 -10.94
CA GLY A 32 3.29 -5.73 -11.62
C GLY A 32 4.66 -6.25 -12.07
N PHE A 33 5.38 -6.92 -11.17
CA PHE A 33 6.70 -7.51 -11.50
C PHE A 33 6.60 -8.56 -12.62
N PHE A 34 5.62 -9.46 -12.57
CA PHE A 34 5.44 -10.47 -13.63
C PHE A 34 5.03 -9.85 -14.97
N SER A 35 4.28 -8.74 -14.94
CA SER A 35 3.79 -8.08 -16.15
C SER A 35 4.87 -7.29 -16.89
N VAL A 36 5.70 -6.54 -16.17
CA VAL A 36 6.62 -5.55 -16.78
C VAL A 36 8.07 -5.69 -16.30
N GLN A 37 8.41 -6.68 -15.47
CA GLN A 37 9.75 -6.93 -14.90
C GLN A 37 10.33 -5.70 -14.18
N LYS A 38 9.47 -4.88 -13.58
CA LYS A 38 9.84 -3.70 -12.80
C LYS A 38 9.29 -3.79 -11.39
N LEU A 39 10.02 -3.19 -10.44
CA LEU A 39 9.58 -3.09 -9.05
C LEU A 39 8.48 -2.02 -8.94
N THR A 40 7.25 -2.40 -8.63
CA THR A 40 6.11 -1.49 -8.67
C THR A 40 5.67 -0.97 -7.29
N THR A 41 6.31 -1.42 -6.22
CA THR A 41 5.92 -1.06 -4.84
C THR A 41 7.02 -0.45 -4.00
N ASN A 42 8.26 -0.44 -4.47
CA ASN A 42 9.39 0.12 -3.73
C ASN A 42 10.25 1.03 -4.61
N VAL A 43 10.96 1.95 -3.97
CA VAL A 43 11.80 2.97 -4.61
C VAL A 43 13.29 2.64 -4.47
N THR A 44 13.69 1.94 -3.40
CA THR A 44 15.10 1.71 -3.08
C THR A 44 15.83 0.95 -4.20
N GLY A 45 15.19 -0.05 -4.82
CA GLY A 45 15.77 -0.77 -5.95
C GLY A 45 15.95 0.13 -7.18
N HIS A 46 15.03 1.07 -7.41
CA HIS A 46 15.15 2.00 -8.54
C HIS A 46 16.34 2.95 -8.38
N PHE A 47 16.72 3.35 -7.17
CA PHE A 47 17.95 4.13 -6.98
C PHE A 47 19.20 3.36 -7.42
N ALA A 48 19.28 2.06 -7.13
CA ALA A 48 20.39 1.24 -7.59
C ALA A 48 20.41 1.12 -9.13
N TYR A 49 19.26 0.88 -9.75
CA TYR A 49 19.15 0.86 -11.21
C TYR A 49 19.49 2.21 -11.85
N PHE A 50 19.05 3.31 -11.26
CA PHE A 50 19.40 4.65 -11.74
C PHE A 50 20.91 4.87 -11.79
N VAL A 51 21.60 4.52 -10.70
CA VAL A 51 23.07 4.65 -10.62
C VAL A 51 23.75 3.74 -11.65
N ASP A 52 23.31 2.48 -11.76
CA ASP A 52 23.88 1.51 -12.73
C ASP A 52 23.76 2.02 -14.18
N GLU A 53 22.57 2.50 -14.58
CA GLU A 53 22.37 3.05 -15.93
C GLU A 53 23.18 4.35 -16.17
N ALA A 54 23.28 5.20 -15.14
CA ALA A 54 24.10 6.40 -15.22
C ALA A 54 25.60 6.08 -15.39
N PHE A 55 26.12 5.06 -14.69
CA PHE A 55 27.50 4.61 -14.86
C PHE A 55 27.78 3.98 -16.23
N LYS A 56 26.76 3.32 -16.83
CA LYS A 56 26.81 2.84 -18.22
C LYS A 56 26.71 3.96 -19.26
N GLN A 57 26.55 5.21 -18.83
CA GLN A 57 26.31 6.40 -19.67
C GLN A 57 25.02 6.30 -20.52
N ASP A 58 24.10 5.41 -20.15
CA ASP A 58 22.75 5.37 -20.73
C ASP A 58 21.80 6.32 -19.99
N PHE A 59 21.96 7.60 -20.29
CA PHE A 59 21.16 8.65 -19.66
C PHE A 59 19.66 8.55 -19.98
N ARG A 60 19.31 7.89 -21.08
CA ARG A 60 17.91 7.68 -21.44
C ARG A 60 17.27 6.66 -20.48
N SER A 61 17.90 5.54 -20.30
CA SER A 61 17.43 4.52 -19.33
C SER A 61 17.47 5.03 -17.90
N ALA A 62 18.53 5.74 -17.51
CA ALA A 62 18.61 6.41 -16.21
C ALA A 62 17.43 7.38 -15.99
N PHE A 63 17.07 8.19 -16.99
CA PHE A 63 15.93 9.09 -16.89
C PHE A 63 14.60 8.34 -16.71
N HIS A 64 14.37 7.22 -17.43
CA HIS A 64 13.18 6.38 -17.21
C HIS A 64 13.11 5.83 -15.78
N VAL A 65 14.25 5.40 -15.22
CA VAL A 65 14.29 4.94 -13.83
C VAL A 65 14.00 6.08 -12.84
N ALA A 66 14.51 7.30 -13.10
CA ALA A 66 14.17 8.47 -12.31
C ALA A 66 12.67 8.78 -12.35
N LEU A 67 12.01 8.58 -13.50
CA LEU A 67 10.55 8.73 -13.61
C LEU A 67 9.80 7.72 -12.75
N TYR A 68 10.28 6.48 -12.56
CA TYR A 68 9.66 5.53 -11.63
C TYR A 68 9.64 6.08 -10.20
N ILE A 69 10.77 6.62 -9.74
CA ILE A 69 10.89 7.26 -8.42
C ILE A 69 9.95 8.47 -8.33
N PHE A 70 9.92 9.31 -9.38
CA PHE A 70 9.09 10.50 -9.44
C PHE A 70 7.59 10.17 -9.38
N PHE A 71 7.11 9.16 -10.11
CA PHE A 71 5.69 8.80 -10.10
C PHE A 71 5.25 8.23 -8.73
N PHE A 72 6.11 7.48 -8.05
CA PHE A 72 5.83 7.06 -6.69
C PHE A 72 5.72 8.25 -5.73
N PHE A 73 6.66 9.19 -5.81
CA PHE A 73 6.63 10.43 -5.03
C PHE A 73 5.38 11.25 -5.35
N LEU A 74 5.05 11.41 -6.63
CA LEU A 74 3.88 12.16 -7.07
C LEU A 74 2.58 11.55 -6.53
N GLY A 75 2.46 10.23 -6.56
CA GLY A 75 1.34 9.51 -5.95
C GLY A 75 1.22 9.78 -4.45
N ALA A 76 2.33 9.70 -3.74
CA ALA A 76 2.38 10.01 -2.31
C ALA A 76 2.01 11.48 -2.02
N PHE A 77 2.52 12.41 -2.81
CA PHE A 77 2.21 13.83 -2.70
C PHE A 77 0.73 14.11 -2.92
N ILE A 78 0.16 13.63 -4.03
CA ILE A 78 -1.26 13.85 -4.37
C ILE A 78 -2.18 13.22 -3.33
N SER A 79 -1.87 12.01 -2.86
CA SER A 79 -2.66 11.36 -1.81
C SER A 79 -2.71 12.20 -0.54
N ASN A 80 -1.55 12.67 -0.04
CA ASN A 80 -1.52 13.50 1.17
C ASN A 80 -2.16 14.88 0.94
N PHE A 81 -1.99 15.46 -0.22
CA PHE A 81 -2.62 16.73 -0.59
C PHE A 81 -4.17 16.60 -0.53
N ILE A 82 -4.72 15.50 -1.04
CA ILE A 82 -6.16 15.18 -0.91
C ILE A 82 -6.54 15.03 0.56
N VAL A 83 -5.74 14.28 1.34
CA VAL A 83 -5.96 14.09 2.79
C VAL A 83 -6.02 15.43 3.52
N GLU A 84 -5.12 16.37 3.23
CA GLU A 84 -5.09 17.69 3.87
C GLU A 84 -6.29 18.56 3.49
N ILE A 85 -6.70 18.56 2.22
CA ILE A 85 -7.89 19.30 1.76
C ILE A 85 -9.15 18.79 2.48
N TYR A 86 -9.36 17.47 2.49
CA TYR A 86 -10.56 16.87 3.07
C TYR A 86 -10.55 16.86 4.60
N SER A 87 -9.39 16.84 5.26
CA SER A 87 -9.30 16.89 6.72
C SER A 87 -9.87 18.19 7.29
N ARG A 88 -9.82 19.27 6.51
CA ARG A 88 -10.33 20.60 6.89
C ARG A 88 -11.84 20.78 6.60
N ARG A 89 -12.44 19.93 5.78
CA ARG A 89 -13.83 20.11 5.28
C ARG A 89 -14.75 18.93 5.59
N ARG A 90 -14.30 17.69 5.40
CA ARG A 90 -15.12 16.46 5.53
C ARG A 90 -14.24 15.29 5.94
N GLU A 91 -14.02 15.12 7.23
CA GLU A 91 -13.17 14.04 7.77
C GLU A 91 -13.54 12.62 7.28
N ASN A 92 -14.80 12.37 6.96
CA ASN A 92 -15.28 11.06 6.51
C ASN A 92 -14.83 10.69 5.09
N LEU A 93 -14.31 11.62 4.28
CA LEU A 93 -13.90 11.38 2.90
C LEU A 93 -12.38 11.33 2.71
N ILE A 94 -11.60 11.53 3.77
CA ILE A 94 -10.13 11.62 3.74
C ILE A 94 -9.49 10.40 3.05
N TYR A 95 -10.01 9.22 3.32
CA TYR A 95 -9.49 7.95 2.80
C TYR A 95 -10.25 7.45 1.56
N VAL A 96 -11.47 7.94 1.33
CA VAL A 96 -12.33 7.45 0.25
C VAL A 96 -11.75 7.83 -1.10
N VAL A 97 -11.40 9.10 -1.30
CA VAL A 97 -10.89 9.59 -2.59
C VAL A 97 -9.59 8.91 -3.00
N PRO A 98 -8.52 8.87 -2.16
CA PRO A 98 -7.29 8.17 -2.54
C PRO A 98 -7.50 6.68 -2.83
N THR A 99 -8.32 5.98 -2.03
CA THR A 99 -8.58 4.55 -2.24
C THR A 99 -9.39 4.28 -3.50
N ILE A 100 -10.39 5.12 -3.83
CA ILE A 100 -11.12 5.00 -5.10
C ILE A 100 -10.18 5.28 -6.27
N THR A 101 -9.34 6.30 -6.20
CA THR A 101 -8.37 6.61 -7.25
C THR A 101 -7.43 5.42 -7.49
N GLU A 102 -6.90 4.82 -6.42
CA GLU A 102 -6.10 3.60 -6.50
C GLU A 102 -6.88 2.46 -7.17
N ALA A 103 -8.10 2.19 -6.70
CA ALA A 103 -8.94 1.13 -7.28
C ALA A 103 -9.22 1.35 -8.78
N VAL A 104 -9.48 2.59 -9.19
CA VAL A 104 -9.69 2.96 -10.60
C VAL A 104 -8.43 2.75 -11.43
N ILE A 105 -7.25 3.10 -10.92
CA ILE A 105 -5.97 2.86 -11.59
C ILE A 105 -5.76 1.35 -11.78
N LEU A 106 -5.92 0.55 -10.70
CA LEU A 106 -5.77 -0.90 -10.79
C LEU A 106 -6.76 -1.52 -11.77
N ALA A 107 -8.02 -1.08 -11.77
CA ALA A 107 -9.03 -1.53 -12.72
C ALA A 107 -8.67 -1.14 -14.16
N GLY A 108 -8.27 0.11 -14.38
CA GLY A 108 -7.84 0.60 -15.70
C GLY A 108 -6.70 -0.23 -16.28
N ILE A 109 -5.64 -0.47 -15.47
CA ILE A 109 -4.52 -1.33 -15.88
C ILE A 109 -4.99 -2.79 -16.05
N GLY A 110 -5.86 -3.31 -15.19
CA GLY A 110 -6.38 -4.66 -15.32
C GLY A 110 -7.15 -4.89 -16.63
N VAL A 111 -7.85 -3.87 -17.12
CA VAL A 111 -8.60 -3.93 -18.39
C VAL A 111 -7.69 -3.72 -19.61
N THR A 112 -6.85 -2.69 -19.57
CA THR A 112 -6.05 -2.27 -20.73
C THR A 112 -4.66 -2.89 -20.78
N GLY A 113 -4.19 -3.46 -19.67
CA GLY A 113 -2.80 -3.84 -19.46
C GLY A 113 -2.29 -4.91 -20.43
N THR A 114 -3.14 -5.84 -20.87
CA THR A 114 -2.74 -6.84 -21.89
C THR A 114 -2.27 -6.15 -23.19
N TYR A 115 -2.93 -5.07 -23.59
CA TYR A 115 -2.51 -4.25 -24.72
C TYR A 115 -1.27 -3.42 -24.40
N LEU A 116 -1.22 -2.84 -23.20
CA LEU A 116 -0.13 -1.95 -22.78
C LEU A 116 1.20 -2.68 -22.57
N ILE A 117 1.20 -3.94 -22.13
CA ILE A 117 2.43 -4.73 -21.97
C ILE A 117 3.25 -4.74 -23.29
N SER A 118 2.60 -4.89 -24.43
CA SER A 118 3.27 -4.94 -25.72
C SER A 118 3.60 -3.56 -26.30
N LYS A 119 2.84 -2.52 -25.95
CA LYS A 119 2.96 -1.18 -26.54
C LYS A 119 3.78 -0.22 -25.68
N ASN A 120 3.52 -0.18 -24.38
CA ASN A 120 4.13 0.76 -23.46
C ASN A 120 4.15 0.20 -22.02
N PRO A 121 5.05 -0.75 -21.71
CA PRO A 121 5.14 -1.35 -20.39
C PRO A 121 5.50 -0.34 -19.29
N ASP A 122 6.22 0.74 -19.62
CA ASP A 122 6.58 1.78 -18.65
C ASP A 122 5.35 2.53 -18.14
N LEU A 123 4.31 2.71 -18.95
CA LEU A 123 3.06 3.32 -18.50
C LEU A 123 2.40 2.50 -17.39
N ILE A 124 2.46 1.17 -17.48
CA ILE A 124 1.99 0.27 -16.43
C ILE A 124 2.82 0.50 -15.16
N ALA A 125 4.15 0.50 -15.26
CA ALA A 125 5.04 0.70 -14.12
C ALA A 125 4.80 2.06 -13.44
N PHE A 126 4.71 3.15 -14.22
CA PHE A 126 4.41 4.49 -13.71
C PHE A 126 3.07 4.54 -12.98
N SER A 127 2.03 3.97 -13.57
CA SER A 127 0.69 3.96 -12.98
C SER A 127 0.64 3.14 -11.68
N LEU A 128 1.29 1.98 -11.63
CA LEU A 128 1.34 1.15 -10.43
C LEU A 128 2.19 1.78 -9.34
N LEU A 129 3.34 2.39 -9.67
CA LEU A 129 4.16 3.13 -8.71
C LEU A 129 3.41 4.34 -8.15
N PHE A 130 2.68 5.07 -8.98
CA PHE A 130 1.82 6.16 -8.53
C PHE A 130 0.74 5.66 -7.57
N ALA A 131 0.02 4.60 -7.92
CA ALA A 131 -1.01 3.99 -7.06
C ALA A 131 -0.43 3.52 -5.73
N MET A 132 0.74 2.86 -5.74
CA MET A 132 1.40 2.41 -4.51
C MET A 132 1.97 3.56 -3.68
N GLY A 133 2.44 4.63 -4.31
CA GLY A 133 2.78 5.88 -3.62
C GLY A 133 1.57 6.48 -2.90
N MET A 134 0.40 6.51 -3.57
CA MET A 134 -0.86 6.96 -2.97
C MET A 134 -1.25 6.10 -1.75
N GLN A 135 -1.23 4.79 -1.88
CA GLN A 135 -1.56 3.87 -0.80
C GLN A 135 -0.64 4.04 0.41
N ASN A 136 0.68 4.13 0.18
CA ASN A 136 1.65 4.29 1.25
C ASN A 136 1.49 5.61 2.00
N SER A 137 1.28 6.70 1.28
CA SER A 137 1.03 8.02 1.88
C SER A 137 -0.25 8.01 2.70
N LEU A 138 -1.35 7.49 2.15
CA LEU A 138 -2.63 7.39 2.84
C LEU A 138 -2.51 6.63 4.15
N VAL A 139 -1.98 5.40 4.11
CA VAL A 139 -1.90 4.55 5.31
C VAL A 139 -0.97 5.14 6.37
N THR A 140 0.12 5.76 5.95
CA THR A 140 1.07 6.43 6.83
C THR A 140 0.41 7.61 7.53
N SER A 141 -0.29 8.48 6.77
CA SER A 141 -0.96 9.67 7.29
C SER A 141 -2.09 9.32 8.28
N ILE A 142 -2.96 8.38 7.93
CA ILE A 142 -4.10 8.04 8.80
C ILE A 142 -3.72 7.19 10.01
N SER A 143 -2.61 6.44 9.96
CA SER A 143 -2.12 5.60 11.06
C SER A 143 -1.10 6.29 11.96
N ASN A 144 -0.73 7.55 11.69
CA ASN A 144 0.41 8.24 12.30
C ASN A 144 1.71 7.43 12.19
N ALA A 145 2.00 6.94 11.00
CA ALA A 145 3.16 6.11 10.66
C ALA A 145 3.28 4.76 11.43
N VAL A 146 2.22 4.33 12.11
CA VAL A 146 2.18 3.02 12.80
C VAL A 146 2.07 1.86 11.80
N VAL A 147 1.38 2.08 10.68
CA VAL A 147 1.23 1.09 9.61
C VAL A 147 1.96 1.55 8.36
N ARG A 148 2.75 0.66 7.77
CA ARG A 148 3.43 0.83 6.47
C ARG A 148 3.30 -0.48 5.70
N THR A 149 2.61 -0.48 4.57
CA THR A 149 2.20 -1.71 3.88
C THR A 149 3.26 -2.29 2.95
N THR A 150 4.18 -1.47 2.42
CA THR A 150 5.21 -1.89 1.46
C THR A 150 6.64 -1.74 1.97
N HIS A 151 6.84 -1.20 3.18
CA HIS A 151 8.18 -0.94 3.74
C HIS A 151 8.71 -2.15 4.51
N LEU A 152 8.82 -3.30 3.84
CA LEU A 152 9.18 -4.58 4.48
C LEU A 152 10.55 -4.54 5.18
N THR A 153 11.58 -3.93 4.56
CA THR A 153 12.91 -3.80 5.17
C THR A 153 12.83 -3.15 6.56
N GLY A 154 12.12 -2.03 6.67
CA GLY A 154 11.92 -1.36 7.96
C GLY A 154 11.11 -2.21 8.95
N LEU A 155 10.09 -2.93 8.48
CA LEU A 155 9.29 -3.82 9.33
C LEU A 155 10.15 -4.95 9.91
N PHE A 156 11.02 -5.58 9.12
CA PHE A 156 11.95 -6.61 9.60
C PHE A 156 12.99 -6.05 10.57
N THR A 157 13.56 -4.87 10.28
CA THR A 157 14.49 -4.19 11.17
C THR A 157 13.86 -3.89 12.52
N ASP A 158 12.70 -3.22 12.51
CA ASP A 158 11.97 -2.88 13.74
C ASP A 158 11.59 -4.13 14.53
N MET A 159 11.16 -5.19 13.85
CA MET A 159 10.81 -6.46 14.48
C MET A 159 12.02 -7.13 15.12
N GLY A 160 13.19 -7.10 14.49
CA GLY A 160 14.45 -7.58 15.07
C GLY A 160 14.82 -6.83 16.35
N ILE A 161 14.68 -5.49 16.33
CA ILE A 161 14.89 -4.65 17.52
C ILE A 161 13.90 -5.02 18.63
N GLU A 162 12.61 -5.10 18.32
CA GLU A 162 11.57 -5.40 19.30
C GLU A 162 11.70 -6.82 19.87
N PHE A 163 12.08 -7.82 19.09
CA PHE A 163 12.38 -9.16 19.59
C PHE A 163 13.57 -9.15 20.55
N SER A 164 14.66 -8.45 20.22
CA SER A 164 15.80 -8.35 21.13
C SER A 164 15.41 -7.68 22.44
N GLN A 165 14.59 -6.63 22.41
CA GLN A 165 14.11 -5.93 23.60
C GLN A 165 13.29 -6.82 24.54
N LEU A 166 12.57 -7.83 24.04
CA LEU A 166 11.79 -8.75 24.87
C LEU A 166 12.67 -9.54 25.86
N PHE A 167 13.95 -9.76 25.55
CA PHE A 167 14.88 -10.45 26.46
C PHE A 167 15.35 -9.55 27.62
N PHE A 168 15.42 -8.24 27.41
CA PHE A 168 15.99 -7.30 28.37
C PHE A 168 14.93 -6.59 29.23
N TYR A 169 13.78 -6.25 28.66
CA TYR A 169 12.75 -5.53 29.40
C TYR A 169 11.91 -6.49 30.27
N LYS A 170 11.95 -6.30 31.61
CA LYS A 170 11.19 -7.10 32.58
C LYS A 170 9.79 -6.53 32.85
N ASP A 171 9.58 -5.23 32.63
CA ASP A 171 8.29 -4.59 32.91
C ASP A 171 7.17 -5.15 32.01
N GLN A 172 6.10 -5.62 32.66
CA GLN A 172 4.94 -6.24 31.98
C GLN A 172 4.21 -5.29 31.05
N LYS A 173 4.13 -4.01 31.38
CA LYS A 173 3.46 -3.00 30.54
C LYS A 173 4.24 -2.78 29.24
N HIS A 174 5.56 -2.70 29.35
CA HIS A 174 6.44 -2.55 28.19
C HIS A 174 6.41 -3.80 27.31
N LYS A 175 6.52 -5.01 27.88
CA LYS A 175 6.40 -6.27 27.14
C LYS A 175 5.09 -6.38 26.36
N LYS A 176 3.95 -6.03 26.98
CA LYS A 176 2.65 -6.04 26.29
C LYS A 176 2.64 -5.11 25.08
N LYS A 177 3.27 -3.93 25.17
CA LYS A 177 3.38 -2.99 24.06
C LYS A 177 4.23 -3.55 22.92
N LEU A 178 5.39 -4.15 23.22
CA LEU A 178 6.28 -4.80 22.25
C LEU A 178 5.55 -5.95 21.51
N ILE A 179 4.91 -6.85 22.25
CA ILE A 179 4.18 -7.99 21.67
C ILE A 179 3.08 -7.51 20.72
N LYS A 180 2.35 -6.44 21.07
CA LYS A 180 1.32 -5.87 20.19
C LYS A 180 1.91 -5.29 18.89
N SER A 181 3.04 -4.61 19.01
CA SER A 181 3.76 -4.05 17.86
C SER A 181 4.28 -5.16 16.94
N ILE A 182 4.96 -6.17 17.48
CA ILE A 182 5.43 -7.34 16.76
C ILE A 182 4.27 -8.04 16.04
N LYS A 183 3.15 -8.27 16.75
CA LYS A 183 1.96 -8.89 16.14
C LYS A 183 1.44 -8.11 14.95
N LEU A 184 1.36 -6.78 15.04
CA LEU A 184 0.91 -5.95 13.92
C LEU A 184 1.86 -6.07 12.72
N ARG A 185 3.19 -6.00 12.95
CA ARG A 185 4.20 -6.15 11.89
C ARG A 185 4.14 -7.53 11.23
N LEU A 186 4.04 -8.59 12.02
CA LEU A 186 3.88 -9.96 11.50
C LEU A 186 2.65 -10.07 10.61
N ILE A 187 1.51 -9.49 11.00
CA ILE A 187 0.29 -9.52 10.18
C ILE A 187 0.48 -8.78 8.87
N ILE A 188 1.16 -7.62 8.88
CA ILE A 188 1.47 -6.87 7.66
C ILE A 188 2.32 -7.74 6.71
N ILE A 189 3.40 -8.34 7.23
CA ILE A 189 4.33 -9.17 6.45
C ILE A 189 3.61 -10.39 5.86
N TRP A 190 2.86 -11.12 6.70
CA TRP A 190 2.13 -12.32 6.26
C TRP A 190 1.07 -11.99 5.21
N LEU A 191 0.34 -10.91 5.37
CA LEU A 191 -0.69 -10.51 4.41
C LEU A 191 -0.12 -9.96 3.11
N PHE A 192 1.01 -9.24 3.18
CA PHE A 192 1.74 -8.86 1.97
C PHE A 192 2.22 -10.11 1.21
N PHE A 193 2.80 -11.08 1.91
CA PHE A 193 3.23 -12.33 1.32
C PHE A 193 2.05 -13.13 0.74
N ALA A 194 0.96 -13.27 1.49
CA ALA A 194 -0.25 -13.95 1.03
C ALA A 194 -0.86 -13.28 -0.21
N GLY A 195 -0.88 -11.93 -0.23
CA GLY A 195 -1.29 -11.16 -1.40
C GLY A 195 -0.40 -11.42 -2.61
N GLY A 196 0.92 -11.46 -2.40
CA GLY A 196 1.88 -11.79 -3.45
C GLY A 196 1.71 -13.19 -4.00
N VAL A 197 1.58 -14.20 -3.13
CA VAL A 197 1.32 -15.60 -3.54
C VAL A 197 0.01 -15.70 -4.31
N SER A 198 -1.08 -15.13 -3.78
CA SER A 198 -2.38 -15.12 -4.45
C SER A 198 -2.30 -14.39 -5.80
N GLY A 199 -1.60 -13.24 -5.84
CA GLY A 199 -1.36 -12.48 -7.07
C GLY A 199 -0.59 -13.31 -8.11
N GLY A 200 0.44 -14.05 -7.70
CA GLY A 200 1.19 -14.95 -8.57
C GLY A 200 0.33 -16.09 -9.12
N ILE A 201 -0.43 -16.77 -8.27
CA ILE A 201 -1.35 -17.85 -8.67
C ILE A 201 -2.40 -17.34 -9.65
N PHE A 202 -3.05 -16.20 -9.35
CA PHE A 202 -4.06 -15.64 -10.25
C PHE A 202 -3.44 -15.11 -11.56
N TYR A 203 -2.21 -14.61 -11.50
CA TYR A 203 -1.51 -14.15 -12.68
C TYR A 203 -1.29 -15.27 -13.71
N THR A 204 -1.02 -16.50 -13.28
CA THR A 204 -0.87 -17.64 -14.21
C THR A 204 -2.12 -17.93 -15.03
N HIS A 205 -3.32 -17.58 -14.51
CA HIS A 205 -4.60 -17.80 -15.17
C HIS A 205 -5.15 -16.57 -15.87
N PHE A 206 -5.00 -15.39 -15.26
CA PHE A 206 -5.64 -14.15 -15.71
C PHE A 206 -4.66 -13.08 -16.20
N GLY A 207 -3.33 -13.33 -16.08
CA GLY A 207 -2.31 -12.35 -16.41
C GLY A 207 -2.50 -11.06 -15.62
N ILE A 208 -2.26 -9.91 -16.26
CA ILE A 208 -2.37 -8.58 -15.64
C ILE A 208 -3.80 -8.24 -15.19
N ARG A 209 -4.84 -8.94 -15.71
CA ARG A 209 -6.24 -8.78 -15.26
C ARG A 209 -6.42 -9.13 -13.79
N THR A 210 -5.48 -9.83 -13.19
CA THR A 210 -5.43 -10.07 -11.74
C THR A 210 -5.53 -8.79 -10.92
N LEU A 211 -5.10 -7.63 -11.44
CA LEU A 211 -5.26 -6.34 -10.77
C LEU A 211 -6.74 -5.95 -10.52
N LEU A 212 -7.68 -6.50 -11.30
CA LEU A 212 -9.12 -6.31 -11.06
C LEU A 212 -9.56 -6.86 -9.71
N PHE A 213 -8.96 -7.98 -9.24
CA PHE A 213 -9.22 -8.50 -7.90
C PHE A 213 -8.69 -7.53 -6.83
N GLY A 214 -7.50 -6.93 -7.02
CA GLY A 214 -6.98 -5.89 -6.13
C GLY A 214 -7.92 -4.69 -6.03
N SER A 215 -8.40 -4.19 -7.17
CA SER A 215 -9.39 -3.12 -7.24
C SER A 215 -10.68 -3.49 -6.52
N LEU A 216 -11.22 -4.68 -6.76
CA LEU A 216 -12.44 -5.18 -6.12
C LEU A 216 -12.28 -5.26 -4.59
N ILE A 217 -11.15 -5.75 -4.09
CA ILE A 217 -10.86 -5.83 -2.65
C ILE A 217 -10.85 -4.46 -2.01
N LEU A 218 -10.26 -3.44 -2.66
CA LEU A 218 -10.27 -2.05 -2.18
C LEU A 218 -11.71 -1.49 -2.09
N LEU A 219 -12.50 -1.69 -3.15
CA LEU A 219 -13.89 -1.22 -3.20
C LEU A 219 -14.77 -1.91 -2.15
N LEU A 220 -14.62 -3.22 -1.96
CA LEU A 220 -15.31 -3.98 -0.91
C LEU A 220 -14.90 -3.51 0.48
N GLY A 221 -13.61 -3.18 0.70
CA GLY A 221 -13.12 -2.60 1.95
C GLY A 221 -13.77 -1.25 2.27
N LEU A 222 -13.93 -0.39 1.27
CA LEU A 222 -14.64 0.90 1.41
C LEU A 222 -16.12 0.70 1.68
N LEU A 223 -16.77 -0.19 0.95
CA LEU A 223 -18.20 -0.50 1.13
C LEU A 223 -18.47 -1.03 2.55
N TYR A 224 -17.65 -1.96 3.02
CA TYR A 224 -17.74 -2.48 4.38
C TYR A 224 -17.66 -1.37 5.44
N ASP A 225 -16.72 -0.44 5.29
CA ASP A 225 -16.57 0.68 6.23
C ASP A 225 -17.77 1.62 6.18
N PHE A 226 -18.29 1.91 4.99
CA PHE A 226 -19.48 2.76 4.80
C PHE A 226 -20.72 2.15 5.47
N VAL A 227 -20.99 0.88 5.22
CA VAL A 227 -22.13 0.16 5.81
C VAL A 227 -22.00 0.11 7.34
N LYS A 228 -20.82 -0.20 7.86
CA LYS A 228 -20.56 -0.23 9.30
C LYS A 228 -20.83 1.11 9.98
N ILE A 229 -20.39 2.22 9.39
CA ILE A 229 -20.64 3.58 9.92
C ILE A 229 -22.13 3.86 9.93
N ARG A 230 -22.83 3.53 8.85
CA ARG A 230 -24.28 3.77 8.73
C ARG A 230 -25.08 3.01 9.79
N ILE A 231 -24.74 1.74 10.04
CA ILE A 231 -25.37 0.92 11.10
C ILE A 231 -25.12 1.54 12.48
N LEU A 232 -23.89 1.99 12.77
CA LEU A 232 -23.54 2.61 14.06
C LEU A 232 -24.31 3.93 14.28
N LEU A 233 -24.51 4.73 13.23
CA LEU A 233 -25.27 5.97 13.31
C LEU A 233 -26.78 5.70 13.53
N LEU A 234 -27.33 4.65 12.93
CA LEU A 234 -28.71 4.25 13.16
C LEU A 234 -28.95 3.77 14.60
N ARG A 235 -28.01 2.98 15.15
CA ARG A 235 -28.09 2.49 16.55
C ARG A 235 -27.95 3.59 17.62
N ARG A 236 -27.38 4.76 17.26
CA ARG A 236 -27.28 5.89 18.19
C ARG A 236 -28.53 6.79 18.18
N LYS A 237 -29.43 6.59 17.23
CA LYS A 237 -30.70 7.33 17.11
C LYS A 237 -31.89 6.59 17.74
N LEU A 238 -31.69 5.31 18.09
CA LEU A 238 -32.56 4.48 18.89
C LEU A 238 -32.13 4.49 20.37
#